data_c2f2d5a70069701b472827a8f5650a97
#
_entry.id   c2f2d5a70069701b472827a8f5650a97
#
_cell.length_a   1.000
_cell.length_b   1.000
_cell.length_c   1.000
_cell.angle_alpha   90.00
_cell.angle_beta   90.00
_cell.angle_gamma   90.00
#
_symmetry.space_group_name_H-M   'P 1'
#
loop_
_entity.id
_entity.type
_entity.pdbx_description
1 polymer ?
#
loop_
_entity_poly.entity_id
_entity_poly.type
_entity_poly.pdbx_seq_one_letter_code
_entity_poly.pdbx_strand_id
1 'polypeptide(L)'
;MQNIQPKQVYFNGAEVEATQLNLQTNFDNLLDTAFFYWQLFDVNNTPLLSGELTMTNPDYDLWNGDSNINYSAYQWAATILNVTLV
;
A
#
# COMPACT_ATOMS: atom_id res chain seq x y z
N MET A 1 -0.17 -7.27 -6.43
CA MET A 1 -1.41 -6.61 -5.96
C MET A 1 -2.09 -7.49 -4.93
N GLN A 2 -2.61 -6.89 -3.88
CA GLN A 2 -3.27 -7.62 -2.80
C GLN A 2 -4.73 -7.22 -2.72
N ASN A 3 -5.59 -8.19 -2.43
CA ASN A 3 -7.00 -7.91 -2.15
C ASN A 3 -7.13 -7.30 -0.75
N ILE A 4 -8.06 -6.36 -0.61
CA ILE A 4 -8.40 -5.75 0.67
C ILE A 4 -9.89 -5.91 0.91
N GLN A 5 -10.29 -5.79 2.19
CA GLN A 5 -11.71 -5.65 2.49
C GLN A 5 -12.23 -4.37 1.86
N PRO A 6 -13.43 -4.37 1.26
CA PRO A 6 -13.94 -3.18 0.58
C PRO A 6 -13.90 -1.95 1.46
N LYS A 7 -13.34 -0.87 0.92
CA LYS A 7 -13.23 0.41 1.62
C LYS A 7 -13.88 1.48 0.75
N GLN A 8 -14.79 2.25 1.35
CA GLN A 8 -15.46 3.35 0.66
C GLN A 8 -14.49 4.50 0.48
N VAL A 9 -14.35 4.96 -0.77
CA VAL A 9 -13.52 6.12 -1.11
C VAL A 9 -14.31 7.01 -2.08
N TYR A 10 -13.92 8.29 -2.15
CA TYR A 10 -14.51 9.21 -3.11
C TYR A 10 -13.69 9.22 -4.40
N PHE A 11 -14.38 9.07 -5.53
CA PHE A 11 -13.77 9.13 -6.85
C PHE A 11 -14.71 9.87 -7.79
N ASN A 12 -14.22 10.97 -8.40
CA ASN A 12 -15.04 11.82 -9.29
C ASN A 12 -16.36 12.29 -8.64
N GLY A 13 -16.31 12.59 -7.34
CA GLY A 13 -17.47 13.10 -6.62
C GLY A 13 -18.47 12.03 -6.20
N ALA A 14 -18.18 10.76 -6.43
CA ALA A 14 -19.05 9.65 -6.04
C ALA A 14 -18.31 8.71 -5.08
N GLU A 15 -19.08 8.06 -4.21
CA GLU A 15 -18.55 7.04 -3.31
C GLU A 15 -18.44 5.71 -4.05
N VAL A 16 -17.25 5.11 -4.05
CA VAL A 16 -16.99 3.82 -4.69
C VAL A 16 -16.20 2.93 -3.74
N GLU A 17 -16.20 1.62 -3.99
CA GLU A 17 -15.48 0.66 -3.16
C GLU A 17 -14.12 0.33 -3.76
N ALA A 18 -13.07 0.53 -2.96
CA ALA A 18 -11.74 0.03 -3.28
C ALA A 18 -11.63 -1.41 -2.75
N THR A 19 -11.19 -2.32 -3.61
CA THR A 19 -11.10 -3.75 -3.29
C THR A 19 -9.70 -4.33 -3.45
N GLN A 20 -8.77 -3.57 -4.02
CA GLN A 20 -7.40 -4.01 -4.26
C GLN A 20 -6.41 -2.90 -3.96
N LEU A 21 -5.25 -3.30 -3.43
CA LEU A 21 -4.13 -2.40 -3.17
C LEU A 21 -2.92 -2.86 -3.97
N ASN A 22 -2.31 -1.95 -4.71
CA ASN A 22 -1.02 -2.17 -5.35
C ASN A 22 0.04 -1.31 -4.68
N LEU A 23 1.22 -1.89 -4.49
CA LEU A 23 2.34 -1.21 -3.86
C LEU A 23 3.60 -1.47 -4.68
N GLN A 24 4.35 -0.41 -4.98
CA GLN A 24 5.60 -0.51 -5.71
C GLN A 24 6.69 0.24 -4.94
N THR A 25 7.90 -0.31 -4.93
CA THR A 25 9.06 0.38 -4.38
C THR A 25 9.59 1.33 -5.44
N ASN A 26 9.55 2.64 -5.19
CA ASN A 26 10.11 3.64 -6.08
C ASN A 26 11.58 3.88 -5.81
N PHE A 27 11.99 3.80 -4.55
CA PHE A 27 13.35 4.08 -4.15
C PHE A 27 13.65 3.38 -2.83
N ASP A 28 14.84 2.84 -2.71
CA ASP A 28 15.34 2.22 -1.49
C ASP A 28 16.82 2.61 -1.39
N ASN A 29 17.19 3.33 -0.32
CA ASN A 29 18.59 3.76 -0.15
C ASN A 29 19.48 2.63 0.39
N LEU A 30 18.92 1.44 0.62
CA LEU A 30 19.60 0.26 1.13
C LEU A 30 20.21 0.47 2.53
N LEU A 31 19.73 1.45 3.26
CA LEU A 31 20.24 1.81 4.57
C LEU A 31 19.13 1.92 5.62
N ASP A 32 18.22 2.86 5.46
CA ASP A 32 17.19 3.15 6.47
C ASP A 32 15.90 3.74 5.91
N THR A 33 15.81 3.97 4.61
CA THR A 33 14.67 4.67 4.02
C THR A 33 14.27 4.06 2.68
N ALA A 34 12.97 3.88 2.46
CA ALA A 34 12.41 3.46 1.19
C ALA A 34 11.16 4.29 0.88
N PHE A 35 10.97 4.62 -0.39
CA PHE A 35 9.78 5.30 -0.89
C PHE A 35 8.93 4.32 -1.67
N PHE A 36 7.63 4.32 -1.39
CA PHE A 36 6.67 3.44 -2.05
C PHE A 36 5.59 4.27 -2.74
N TYR A 37 5.13 3.75 -3.88
CA TYR A 37 3.96 4.28 -4.59
C TYR A 37 2.81 3.31 -4.39
N TRP A 38 1.67 3.81 -3.90
CA TRP A 38 0.50 2.98 -3.66
C TRP A 38 -0.65 3.40 -4.57
N GLN A 39 -1.51 2.42 -4.92
CA GLN A 39 -2.72 2.66 -5.68
C GLN A 39 -3.84 1.78 -5.13
N LEU A 40 -5.04 2.34 -5.08
CA LEU A 40 -6.25 1.58 -4.76
C LEU A 40 -7.07 1.43 -6.03
N PHE A 41 -7.62 0.24 -6.23
CA PHE A 41 -8.40 -0.12 -7.41
C PHE A 41 -9.77 -0.67 -7.00
N ASP A 42 -10.76 -0.51 -7.89
CA ASP A 42 -12.06 -1.14 -7.71
C ASP A 42 -12.05 -2.59 -8.25
N VAL A 43 -13.21 -3.25 -8.20
CA VAL A 43 -13.35 -4.64 -8.66
C VAL A 43 -13.05 -4.79 -10.17
N ASN A 44 -13.16 -3.74 -10.93
CA ASN A 44 -12.89 -3.72 -12.38
C ASN A 44 -11.46 -3.28 -12.70
N ASN A 45 -10.59 -3.20 -11.71
CA ASN A 45 -9.21 -2.71 -11.85
C ASN A 45 -9.11 -1.26 -12.32
N THR A 46 -10.11 -0.45 -12.00
CA THR A 46 -10.05 0.99 -12.27
C THR A 46 -9.29 1.68 -11.15
N PRO A 47 -8.22 2.44 -11.45
CA PRO A 47 -7.50 3.19 -10.41
C PRO A 47 -8.39 4.25 -9.78
N LEU A 48 -8.45 4.26 -8.45
CA LEU A 48 -9.30 5.19 -7.70
C LEU A 48 -8.48 6.27 -7.02
N LEU A 49 -7.51 5.86 -6.21
CA LEU A 49 -6.64 6.77 -5.46
C LEU A 49 -5.21 6.29 -5.57
N SER A 50 -4.28 7.21 -5.42
CA SER A 50 -2.84 6.90 -5.41
C SER A 50 -2.10 7.91 -4.57
N GLY A 51 -0.86 7.57 -4.20
CA GLY A 51 0.01 8.46 -3.45
C GLY A 51 1.34 7.81 -3.15
N GLU A 52 2.13 8.47 -2.34
CA GLU A 52 3.45 8.00 -1.93
C GLU A 52 3.50 7.80 -0.42
N LEU A 53 4.27 6.81 0.01
CA LEU A 53 4.58 6.54 1.41
C LEU A 53 6.09 6.46 1.59
N THR A 54 6.56 6.96 2.71
CA THR A 54 7.98 6.87 3.07
C THR A 54 8.12 5.95 4.27
N MET A 55 8.94 4.92 4.12
CA MET A 55 9.26 3.98 5.19
C MET A 55 10.63 4.35 5.78
N THR A 56 10.67 4.54 7.08
CA THR A 56 11.91 4.83 7.83
C THR A 56 12.04 3.83 8.97
N ASN A 57 13.15 3.90 9.73
CA ASN A 57 13.31 3.06 10.91
C ASN A 57 12.34 3.47 12.02
N PRO A 58 11.83 2.49 12.82
CA PRO A 58 12.23 1.08 12.83
C PRO A 58 11.57 0.21 11.77
N ASP A 59 10.60 0.73 11.03
CA ASP A 59 9.82 -0.04 10.05
C ASP A 59 10.70 -0.60 8.94
N TYR A 60 11.67 0.18 8.47
CA TYR A 60 12.58 -0.25 7.42
C TYR A 60 13.37 -1.49 7.82
N ASP A 61 13.92 -1.51 9.04
CA ASP A 61 14.69 -2.65 9.52
C ASP A 61 13.83 -3.90 9.66
N LEU A 62 12.60 -3.76 10.14
CA LEU A 62 11.67 -4.87 10.24
C LEU A 62 11.30 -5.44 8.88
N TRP A 63 11.05 -4.57 7.91
CA TRP A 63 10.71 -4.96 6.54
C TRP A 63 11.90 -5.63 5.85
N ASN A 64 13.09 -5.03 5.93
CA ASN A 64 14.29 -5.51 5.26
C ASN A 64 14.76 -6.85 5.80
N GLY A 65 14.49 -7.14 7.08
CA GLY A 65 14.84 -8.40 7.71
C GLY A 65 13.77 -9.49 7.60
N ASP A 66 12.65 -9.21 6.99
CA ASP A 66 11.54 -10.15 6.90
C ASP A 66 11.79 -11.15 5.77
N SER A 67 11.41 -12.42 6.00
CA SER A 67 11.53 -13.47 4.99
C SER A 67 10.53 -13.29 3.83
N ASN A 68 9.44 -12.56 4.07
CA ASN A 68 8.45 -12.23 3.05
C ASN A 68 8.30 -10.72 2.94
N ILE A 69 9.28 -10.07 2.30
CA ILE A 69 9.37 -8.61 2.25
C ILE A 69 8.20 -7.98 1.50
N ASN A 70 7.67 -8.65 0.49
CA ASN A 70 6.53 -8.10 -0.26
C ASN A 70 5.29 -8.02 0.62
N TYR A 71 4.94 -9.09 1.30
CA TYR A 71 3.76 -9.10 2.16
C TYR A 71 3.92 -8.15 3.34
N SER A 72 5.11 -8.10 3.92
CA SER A 72 5.41 -7.18 5.03
C SER A 72 5.22 -5.73 4.62
N ALA A 73 5.66 -5.35 3.41
CA ALA A 73 5.45 -4.00 2.89
C ALA A 73 3.96 -3.69 2.72
N TYR A 74 3.17 -4.63 2.20
CA TYR A 74 1.73 -4.46 2.07
C TYR A 74 1.05 -4.31 3.43
N GLN A 75 1.45 -5.08 4.44
CA GLN A 75 0.91 -4.95 5.78
C GLN A 75 1.19 -3.58 6.38
N TRP A 76 2.42 -3.09 6.21
CA TRP A 76 2.81 -1.76 6.68
C TRP A 76 1.97 -0.68 6.00
N ALA A 77 1.85 -0.73 4.67
CA ALA A 77 1.08 0.25 3.91
C ALA A 77 -0.41 0.19 4.26
N ALA A 78 -0.97 -1.00 4.43
CA ALA A 78 -2.36 -1.19 4.79
C ALA A 78 -2.69 -0.53 6.12
N THR A 79 -1.79 -0.64 7.10
CA THR A 79 -1.96 0.00 8.41
C THR A 79 -2.02 1.53 8.28
N ILE A 80 -1.13 2.12 7.48
CA ILE A 80 -1.09 3.56 7.27
C ILE A 80 -2.32 4.04 6.50
N LEU A 81 -2.72 3.30 5.48
CA LEU A 81 -3.86 3.65 4.63
C LEU A 81 -5.21 3.31 5.27
N ASN A 82 -5.19 2.66 6.43
CA ASN A 82 -6.38 2.22 7.16
C ASN A 82 -7.27 1.29 6.31
N VAL A 83 -6.63 0.33 5.65
CA VAL A 83 -7.31 -0.75 4.93
C VAL A 83 -6.90 -2.09 5.54
N THR A 84 -7.69 -3.14 5.28
CA THR A 84 -7.43 -4.46 5.83
C THR A 84 -7.15 -5.43 4.69
N LEU A 85 -6.00 -6.08 4.72
CA LEU A 85 -5.68 -7.14 3.76
C LEU A 85 -6.57 -8.35 3.99
N VAL A 86 -6.96 -8.98 2.90
CA VAL A 86 -7.80 -10.18 2.93
C VAL A 86 -6.95 -11.43 2.83
#